data_d5f0d10eb785085b944e42b54b0f58fb
#
_entry.id   d5f0d10eb785085b944e42b54b0f58fb
#
_cell.length_a   1.000
_cell.length_b   1.000
_cell.length_c   1.000
_cell.angle_alpha   90.00
_cell.angle_beta   90.00
_cell.angle_gamma   90.00
#
_symmetry.space_group_name_H-M   'P 1'
#
loop_
_entity.id
_entity.type
_entity.pdbx_description
1 polymer ?
#
loop_
_entity_poly.entity_id
_entity_poly.type
_entity_poly.pdbx_seq_one_letter_code
_entity_poly.pdbx_strand_id
1 'polypeptide(L)'
;ISQDFEFIDKKYWVKVKDRSTSGVSVTQRKNSKMVHIEQLKIFDKFKINQGIADSIFKSKRIYADNYRKKTDEFWSDNRQEILSESQNNVYFLIDSLKTTKAYKRYTNIGRTIVTGYYKTGPVDIGHLYNMLSYNPIEGYRIRLSTRSNRDLSENIWYKLYGAYGTNDEKFKYGVELRYKFIQEDSKIHEIGAIYKDDYQRFTLANTDANEYDYILNAFLRKNAFKDLVYVKDFSFYHKKEWNSVLMSKISGNFKQYKTVSGLIEFKSTQTD
;
A
#
# COMPACT_ATOMS: atom_id res chain seq x y z
N ILE A 1 -22.70 -7.47 -19.82
CA ILE A 1 -21.99 -6.38 -20.52
C ILE A 1 -22.84 -5.98 -21.71
N SER A 2 -23.15 -4.68 -21.87
CA SER A 2 -23.82 -4.08 -23.02
C SER A 2 -22.95 -2.96 -23.55
N GLN A 3 -22.83 -2.86 -24.87
CA GLN A 3 -22.03 -1.85 -25.53
C GLN A 3 -22.85 -1.22 -26.66
N ASP A 4 -22.89 0.10 -26.68
CA ASP A 4 -23.58 0.86 -27.71
C ASP A 4 -22.54 1.53 -28.63
N PHE A 5 -22.80 1.51 -29.93
CA PHE A 5 -21.93 2.07 -30.94
C PHE A 5 -22.71 3.10 -31.78
N GLU A 6 -22.05 4.17 -32.13
CA GLU A 6 -22.57 5.16 -33.07
C GLU A 6 -21.70 5.27 -34.32
N PHE A 7 -22.35 5.59 -35.45
CA PHE A 7 -21.68 5.77 -36.73
C PHE A 7 -21.35 7.24 -36.91
N ILE A 8 -20.08 7.61 -36.69
CA ILE A 8 -19.63 9.01 -36.74
C ILE A 8 -18.95 9.31 -38.06
N ASP A 9 -19.16 10.57 -38.57
CA ASP A 9 -18.62 11.09 -39.82
C ASP A 9 -18.96 10.20 -41.03
N LYS A 10 -20.06 9.45 -40.97
CA LYS A 10 -20.47 8.49 -42.02
C LYS A 10 -19.37 7.52 -42.44
N LYS A 11 -18.42 7.23 -41.55
CA LYS A 11 -17.24 6.41 -41.84
C LYS A 11 -16.83 5.47 -40.74
N TYR A 12 -17.03 5.85 -39.48
CA TYR A 12 -16.46 5.11 -38.35
C TYR A 12 -17.52 4.70 -37.35
N TRP A 13 -17.53 3.42 -36.98
CA TRP A 13 -18.27 2.93 -35.83
C TRP A 13 -17.43 3.13 -34.58
N VAL A 14 -17.91 3.91 -33.61
CA VAL A 14 -17.23 4.17 -32.36
C VAL A 14 -18.12 3.75 -31.21
N LYS A 15 -17.50 3.20 -30.17
CA LYS A 15 -18.20 2.84 -28.95
C LYS A 15 -18.49 4.09 -28.14
N VAL A 16 -19.76 4.38 -27.93
CA VAL A 16 -20.22 5.57 -27.18
C VAL A 16 -20.63 5.25 -25.76
N LYS A 17 -21.01 3.98 -25.50
CA LYS A 17 -21.45 3.56 -24.16
C LYS A 17 -21.01 2.14 -23.87
N ASP A 18 -20.58 1.91 -22.63
CA ASP A 18 -20.18 0.60 -22.14
C ASP A 18 -20.76 0.41 -20.74
N ARG A 19 -21.69 -0.55 -20.61
CA ARG A 19 -22.31 -0.90 -19.33
C ARG A 19 -21.90 -2.30 -18.92
N SER A 20 -21.33 -2.43 -17.74
CA SER A 20 -21.00 -3.71 -17.16
C SER A 20 -21.59 -3.85 -15.77
N THR A 21 -22.15 -5.02 -15.48
CA THR A 21 -22.68 -5.37 -14.16
C THR A 21 -21.89 -6.56 -13.63
N SER A 22 -21.37 -6.45 -12.42
CA SER A 22 -20.63 -7.49 -11.73
C SER A 22 -21.28 -7.78 -10.39
N GLY A 23 -21.40 -9.05 -10.02
CA GLY A 23 -21.85 -9.48 -8.70
C GLY A 23 -20.66 -9.94 -7.87
N VAL A 24 -20.46 -9.36 -6.69
CA VAL A 24 -19.44 -9.77 -5.74
C VAL A 24 -20.10 -10.34 -4.50
N SER A 25 -19.77 -11.58 -4.16
CA SER A 25 -20.20 -12.22 -2.91
C SER A 25 -19.03 -12.26 -1.92
N VAL A 26 -19.29 -11.79 -0.71
CA VAL A 26 -18.28 -11.79 0.36
C VAL A 26 -18.05 -13.20 0.93
N THR A 27 -18.99 -14.11 0.75
CA THR A 27 -18.88 -15.50 1.22
C THR A 27 -19.40 -16.46 0.15
N GLN A 28 -18.78 -17.64 0.06
CA GLN A 28 -19.21 -18.69 -0.87
C GLN A 28 -20.45 -19.50 -0.36
N ARG A 29 -21.16 -19.00 0.64
CA ARG A 29 -22.36 -19.65 1.17
C ARG A 29 -23.53 -19.49 0.19
N LYS A 30 -24.32 -20.55 0.03
CA LYS A 30 -25.46 -20.66 -0.91
C LYS A 30 -26.51 -19.52 -0.80
N ASN A 31 -26.59 -18.82 0.35
CA ASN A 31 -27.51 -17.71 0.62
C ASN A 31 -26.79 -16.38 0.90
N SER A 32 -25.55 -16.21 0.41
CA SER A 32 -24.86 -14.94 0.61
C SER A 32 -25.48 -13.85 -0.27
N LYS A 33 -25.72 -12.68 0.34
CA LYS A 33 -26.16 -11.50 -0.41
C LYS A 33 -25.03 -11.08 -1.36
N MET A 34 -25.36 -10.89 -2.63
CA MET A 34 -24.45 -10.34 -3.62
C MET A 34 -24.51 -8.82 -3.60
N VAL A 35 -23.36 -8.20 -3.66
CA VAL A 35 -23.25 -6.76 -3.97
C VAL A 35 -23.15 -6.64 -5.49
N HIS A 36 -24.14 -5.99 -6.09
CA HIS A 36 -24.11 -5.69 -7.52
C HIS A 36 -23.38 -4.36 -7.75
N ILE A 37 -22.37 -4.40 -8.57
CA ILE A 37 -21.60 -3.23 -8.99
C ILE A 37 -21.94 -2.99 -10.45
N GLU A 38 -22.57 -1.86 -10.73
CA GLU A 38 -22.85 -1.40 -12.09
C GLU A 38 -21.82 -0.33 -12.46
N GLN A 39 -21.14 -0.53 -13.57
CA GLN A 39 -20.21 0.44 -14.14
C GLN A 39 -20.74 0.89 -15.49
N LEU A 40 -20.93 2.20 -15.64
CA LEU A 40 -21.30 2.86 -16.88
C LEU A 40 -20.15 3.74 -17.32
N LYS A 41 -19.69 3.54 -18.56
CA LYS A 41 -18.70 4.40 -19.24
C LYS A 41 -19.37 5.03 -20.44
N ILE A 42 -19.29 6.33 -20.53
CA ILE A 42 -19.79 7.12 -21.67
C ILE A 42 -18.61 7.80 -22.32
N PHE A 43 -18.54 7.74 -23.64
CA PHE A 43 -17.48 8.33 -24.44
C PHE A 43 -18.10 9.36 -25.36
N ASP A 44 -17.52 10.56 -25.40
CA ASP A 44 -17.96 11.66 -26.24
C ASP A 44 -16.77 12.43 -26.83
N LYS A 45 -17.04 13.44 -27.64
CA LYS A 45 -16.04 14.36 -28.19
C LYS A 45 -14.91 13.63 -28.92
N PHE A 46 -15.28 12.67 -29.76
CA PHE A 46 -14.33 11.88 -30.53
C PHE A 46 -13.50 12.75 -31.46
N LYS A 47 -12.20 12.52 -31.46
CA LYS A 47 -11.23 13.09 -32.38
C LYS A 47 -10.65 11.97 -33.21
N ILE A 48 -11.11 11.80 -34.44
CA ILE A 48 -10.72 10.67 -35.30
C ILE A 48 -9.64 11.13 -36.26
N ASN A 49 -8.56 10.34 -36.40
CA ASN A 49 -7.42 10.59 -37.28
C ASN A 49 -6.76 11.98 -37.11
N GLN A 50 -6.87 12.58 -35.94
CA GLN A 50 -6.08 13.77 -35.62
C GLN A 50 -4.71 13.32 -35.09
N GLY A 51 -3.64 13.94 -35.57
CA GLY A 51 -2.31 13.67 -35.08
C GLY A 51 -2.22 13.85 -33.55
N ILE A 52 -1.90 12.79 -32.85
CA ILE A 52 -1.70 12.81 -31.41
C ILE A 52 -0.22 13.07 -31.19
N ALA A 53 0.13 14.07 -30.37
CA ALA A 53 1.51 14.37 -30.08
C ALA A 53 2.16 13.17 -29.38
N ASP A 54 3.36 12.78 -29.82
CA ASP A 54 4.13 11.64 -29.25
C ASP A 54 4.36 11.79 -27.76
N SER A 55 4.33 13.01 -27.23
CA SER A 55 4.45 13.29 -25.80
C SER A 55 3.40 12.60 -24.95
N ILE A 56 2.19 12.37 -25.48
CA ILE A 56 1.11 11.67 -24.78
C ILE A 56 1.48 10.19 -24.53
N PHE A 57 2.17 9.57 -25.48
CA PHE A 57 2.59 8.17 -25.39
C PHE A 57 3.89 7.98 -24.58
N LYS A 58 4.65 9.05 -24.38
CA LYS A 58 5.90 9.01 -23.60
C LYS A 58 5.69 8.99 -22.09
N SER A 59 4.49 9.34 -21.61
CA SER A 59 4.14 9.26 -20.19
C SER A 59 3.64 7.85 -19.84
N LYS A 60 4.34 7.16 -18.94
CA LYS A 60 3.90 5.86 -18.40
C LYS A 60 2.66 5.95 -17.52
N ARG A 61 2.30 7.14 -17.06
CA ARG A 61 1.20 7.34 -16.12
C ARG A 61 0.38 8.54 -16.57
N ILE A 62 -0.87 8.29 -16.89
CA ILE A 62 -1.86 9.35 -17.07
C ILE A 62 -2.41 9.66 -15.68
N TYR A 63 -2.00 10.79 -15.13
CA TYR A 63 -2.59 11.30 -13.90
C TYR A 63 -3.73 12.23 -14.28
N ALA A 64 -4.93 11.87 -13.87
CA ALA A 64 -6.03 12.84 -13.88
C ALA A 64 -5.78 13.83 -12.74
N ASP A 65 -5.38 15.04 -13.09
CA ASP A 65 -5.15 16.11 -12.13
C ASP A 65 -6.35 16.29 -11.22
N ASN A 66 -6.11 16.13 -9.92
CA ASN A 66 -7.07 16.47 -8.86
C ASN A 66 -8.48 15.86 -9.01
N TYR A 67 -8.64 14.71 -9.70
CA TYR A 67 -9.97 14.11 -9.89
C TYR A 67 -10.75 13.88 -8.59
N ARG A 68 -10.04 13.67 -7.46
CA ARG A 68 -10.63 13.49 -6.12
C ARG A 68 -11.05 14.80 -5.44
N LYS A 69 -10.65 15.94 -6.01
CA LYS A 69 -10.94 17.28 -5.47
C LYS A 69 -11.95 18.04 -6.33
N LYS A 70 -12.57 17.39 -7.30
CA LYS A 70 -13.60 18.03 -8.13
C LYS A 70 -14.86 18.24 -7.31
N THR A 71 -15.46 19.42 -7.46
CA THR A 71 -16.70 19.80 -6.77
C THR A 71 -17.91 19.11 -7.39
N ASP A 72 -19.03 19.11 -6.68
CA ASP A 72 -20.29 18.58 -7.20
C ASP A 72 -20.78 19.39 -8.42
N GLU A 73 -20.52 20.70 -8.45
CA GLU A 73 -20.77 21.56 -9.61
C GLU A 73 -20.00 21.09 -10.84
N PHE A 74 -18.68 20.81 -10.67
CA PHE A 74 -17.90 20.26 -11.77
C PHE A 74 -18.51 18.97 -12.31
N TRP A 75 -18.96 18.06 -11.42
CA TRP A 75 -19.55 16.80 -11.87
C TRP A 75 -20.92 16.99 -12.50
N SER A 76 -21.73 17.98 -12.04
CA SER A 76 -23.00 18.33 -12.63
C SER A 76 -22.84 18.81 -14.09
N ASP A 77 -21.83 19.66 -14.32
CA ASP A 77 -21.58 20.25 -15.65
C ASP A 77 -20.89 19.28 -16.63
N ASN A 78 -20.12 18.32 -16.09
CA ASN A 78 -19.34 17.41 -16.94
C ASN A 78 -19.95 16.00 -17.07
N ARG A 79 -21.05 15.70 -16.39
CA ARG A 79 -21.76 14.43 -16.58
C ARG A 79 -22.50 14.44 -17.92
N GLN A 80 -22.31 13.36 -18.67
CA GLN A 80 -22.97 13.18 -19.97
C GLN A 80 -24.44 12.77 -19.84
N GLU A 81 -24.78 12.10 -18.73
CA GLU A 81 -26.17 11.74 -18.41
C GLU A 81 -26.55 12.31 -17.05
N ILE A 82 -27.75 12.84 -16.96
CA ILE A 82 -28.35 13.28 -15.70
C ILE A 82 -28.58 12.04 -14.83
N LEU A 83 -28.17 12.11 -13.56
CA LEU A 83 -28.43 11.03 -12.63
C LEU A 83 -29.93 10.83 -12.44
N SER A 84 -30.39 9.58 -12.44
CA SER A 84 -31.74 9.25 -12.05
C SER A 84 -31.97 9.60 -10.57
N GLU A 85 -33.23 9.78 -10.19
CA GLU A 85 -33.59 10.05 -8.79
C GLU A 85 -33.05 8.96 -7.84
N SER A 86 -33.14 7.70 -8.25
CA SER A 86 -32.60 6.57 -7.48
C SER A 86 -31.08 6.66 -7.32
N GLN A 87 -30.34 7.07 -8.33
CA GLN A 87 -28.88 7.26 -8.24
C GLN A 87 -28.52 8.44 -7.33
N ASN A 88 -29.22 9.56 -7.42
CA ASN A 88 -29.02 10.70 -6.53
C ASN A 88 -29.29 10.31 -5.07
N ASN A 89 -30.35 9.54 -4.81
CA ASN A 89 -30.66 9.05 -3.47
C ASN A 89 -29.57 8.13 -2.92
N VAL A 90 -28.93 7.33 -3.77
CA VAL A 90 -27.76 6.50 -3.35
C VAL A 90 -26.57 7.38 -2.96
N TYR A 91 -26.25 8.43 -3.71
CA TYR A 91 -25.18 9.36 -3.34
C TYR A 91 -25.47 10.04 -2.02
N PHE A 92 -26.67 10.58 -1.84
CA PHE A 92 -27.08 11.20 -0.59
C PHE A 92 -27.03 10.22 0.59
N LEU A 93 -27.50 8.98 0.40
CA LEU A 93 -27.44 7.94 1.42
C LEU A 93 -26.00 7.60 1.81
N ILE A 94 -25.11 7.44 0.81
CA ILE A 94 -23.69 7.14 1.05
C ILE A 94 -23.03 8.28 1.80
N ASP A 95 -23.26 9.52 1.43
CA ASP A 95 -22.67 10.68 2.10
C ASP A 95 -23.21 10.84 3.53
N SER A 96 -24.49 10.62 3.74
CA SER A 96 -25.08 10.57 5.07
C SER A 96 -24.47 9.44 5.92
N LEU A 97 -24.30 8.24 5.35
CA LEU A 97 -23.68 7.10 6.05
C LEU A 97 -22.23 7.39 6.44
N LYS A 98 -21.43 8.01 5.56
CA LYS A 98 -20.02 8.37 5.81
C LYS A 98 -19.85 9.31 7.01
N THR A 99 -20.85 10.10 7.35
CA THR A 99 -20.81 10.99 8.52
C THR A 99 -21.02 10.24 9.82
N THR A 100 -21.69 9.09 9.81
CA THR A 100 -22.04 8.33 11.01
C THR A 100 -20.82 7.73 11.71
N LYS A 101 -20.85 7.74 13.06
CA LYS A 101 -19.81 7.11 13.88
C LYS A 101 -19.68 5.61 13.61
N ALA A 102 -20.80 4.94 13.36
CA ALA A 102 -20.82 3.51 13.06
C ALA A 102 -20.05 3.19 11.77
N TYR A 103 -20.34 3.90 10.68
CA TYR A 103 -19.65 3.72 9.41
C TYR A 103 -18.14 3.94 9.54
N LYS A 104 -17.72 5.04 10.18
CA LYS A 104 -16.30 5.35 10.42
C LYS A 104 -15.60 4.24 11.21
N ARG A 105 -16.28 3.70 12.25
CA ARG A 105 -15.75 2.61 13.07
C ARG A 105 -15.58 1.32 12.26
N TYR A 106 -16.63 0.89 11.53
CA TYR A 106 -16.56 -0.34 10.73
C TYR A 106 -15.57 -0.24 9.57
N THR A 107 -15.50 0.91 8.92
CA THR A 107 -14.52 1.15 7.85
C THR A 107 -13.10 1.10 8.41
N ASN A 108 -12.85 1.67 9.59
CA ASN A 108 -11.54 1.60 10.22
C ASN A 108 -11.18 0.16 10.63
N ILE A 109 -12.12 -0.61 11.16
CA ILE A 109 -11.92 -2.04 11.46
C ILE A 109 -11.60 -2.82 10.19
N GLY A 110 -12.39 -2.67 9.13
CA GLY A 110 -12.15 -3.33 7.85
C GLY A 110 -10.78 -2.98 7.26
N ARG A 111 -10.41 -1.69 7.28
CA ARG A 111 -9.08 -1.23 6.90
C ARG A 111 -7.98 -1.89 7.75
N THR A 112 -8.21 -1.96 9.05
CA THR A 112 -7.26 -2.55 9.99
C THR A 112 -7.03 -4.03 9.71
N ILE A 113 -8.09 -4.79 9.42
CA ILE A 113 -7.98 -6.20 9.02
C ILE A 113 -7.17 -6.35 7.73
N VAL A 114 -7.38 -5.48 6.74
CA VAL A 114 -6.67 -5.57 5.45
C VAL A 114 -5.22 -5.09 5.56
N THR A 115 -4.98 -3.99 6.28
CA THR A 115 -3.66 -3.34 6.31
C THR A 115 -2.80 -3.70 7.51
N GLY A 116 -3.38 -4.29 8.55
CA GLY A 116 -2.75 -4.50 9.85
C GLY A 116 -2.57 -3.23 10.69
N TYR A 117 -3.04 -2.06 10.21
CA TYR A 117 -2.86 -0.78 10.91
C TYR A 117 -4.17 -0.12 11.28
N TYR A 118 -4.30 0.24 12.55
CA TYR A 118 -5.44 1.00 13.07
C TYR A 118 -5.18 2.51 12.96
N LYS A 119 -6.05 3.24 12.29
CA LYS A 119 -5.92 4.69 12.09
C LYS A 119 -6.39 5.45 13.33
N THR A 120 -5.49 6.27 13.91
CA THR A 120 -5.80 7.16 15.07
C THR A 120 -5.59 8.63 14.70
N GLY A 121 -6.19 9.10 13.61
CA GLY A 121 -5.95 10.46 13.10
C GLY A 121 -4.68 10.52 12.24
N PRO A 122 -3.68 11.37 12.55
CA PRO A 122 -2.47 11.55 11.75
C PRO A 122 -1.48 10.39 11.85
N VAL A 123 -1.71 9.45 12.77
CA VAL A 123 -0.84 8.31 13.04
C VAL A 123 -1.61 7.02 12.93
N ASP A 124 -1.01 6.02 12.33
CA ASP A 124 -1.51 4.64 12.29
C ASP A 124 -0.74 3.80 13.32
N ILE A 125 -1.45 3.07 14.18
CA ILE A 125 -0.88 2.11 15.14
C ILE A 125 -0.96 0.70 14.55
N GLY A 126 0.08 -0.08 14.65
CA GLY A 126 0.20 -1.44 14.13
C GLY A 126 1.67 -1.75 13.89
N HIS A 127 2.04 -2.78 13.22
CA HIS A 127 1.26 -3.75 12.48
C HIS A 127 0.69 -4.81 13.43
N LEU A 128 -0.61 -4.93 13.53
CA LEU A 128 -1.28 -5.78 14.53
C LEU A 128 -0.89 -7.25 14.43
N TYR A 129 -0.68 -7.75 13.22
CA TYR A 129 -0.30 -9.15 13.01
C TYR A 129 1.10 -9.48 13.51
N ASN A 130 1.98 -8.47 13.73
CA ASN A 130 3.34 -8.63 14.24
C ASN A 130 3.48 -8.14 15.68
N MET A 131 2.39 -7.79 16.35
CA MET A 131 2.45 -7.34 17.76
C MET A 131 2.91 -8.44 18.68
N LEU A 132 2.57 -9.69 18.36
CA LEU A 132 3.01 -10.86 19.10
C LEU A 132 3.57 -11.89 18.12
N SER A 133 4.79 -12.34 18.37
CA SER A 133 5.45 -13.40 17.63
C SER A 133 6.25 -14.28 18.58
N TYR A 134 6.71 -15.42 18.09
CA TYR A 134 7.55 -16.34 18.85
C TYR A 134 8.71 -16.84 17.98
N ASN A 135 9.90 -16.86 18.55
CA ASN A 135 11.04 -17.55 18.00
C ASN A 135 11.94 -18.10 19.13
N PRO A 136 12.76 -19.13 18.87
CA PRO A 136 13.56 -19.79 19.91
C PRO A 136 14.58 -18.89 20.62
N ILE A 137 15.02 -17.81 19.99
CA ILE A 137 16.01 -16.89 20.53
C ILE A 137 15.35 -15.90 21.49
N GLU A 138 14.30 -15.24 21.04
CA GLU A 138 13.62 -14.18 21.79
C GLU A 138 12.52 -14.71 22.72
N GLY A 139 12.08 -15.96 22.53
CA GLY A 139 10.88 -16.47 23.14
C GLY A 139 9.64 -15.80 22.57
N TYR A 140 8.76 -15.32 23.42
CA TYR A 140 7.67 -14.43 22.98
C TYR A 140 8.24 -13.04 22.74
N ARG A 141 7.94 -12.51 21.55
CA ARG A 141 8.32 -11.16 21.15
C ARG A 141 7.08 -10.29 21.10
N ILE A 142 7.03 -9.24 21.92
CA ILE A 142 5.98 -8.22 21.89
C ILE A 142 6.54 -7.01 21.15
N ARG A 143 5.82 -6.55 20.12
CA ARG A 143 6.22 -5.40 19.30
C ARG A 143 5.10 -4.37 19.23
N LEU A 144 5.45 -3.11 19.45
CA LEU A 144 4.58 -1.97 19.18
C LEU A 144 5.18 -1.14 18.07
N SER A 145 4.36 -0.73 17.10
CA SER A 145 4.83 0.13 16.02
C SER A 145 3.79 1.18 15.64
N THR A 146 4.30 2.29 15.14
CA THR A 146 3.51 3.41 14.64
C THR A 146 4.08 3.89 13.32
N ARG A 147 3.23 4.46 12.48
CA ARG A 147 3.65 5.15 11.27
C ARG A 147 2.80 6.40 11.04
N SER A 148 3.38 7.39 10.40
CA SER A 148 2.62 8.54 9.92
C SER A 148 1.73 8.15 8.74
N ASN A 149 0.67 8.91 8.54
CA ASN A 149 -0.16 8.83 7.35
C ASN A 149 -0.29 10.22 6.68
N ARG A 150 -1.07 10.31 5.61
CA ARG A 150 -1.22 11.56 4.85
C ARG A 150 -1.89 12.69 5.63
N ASP A 151 -2.62 12.38 6.70
CA ASP A 151 -3.24 13.40 7.54
C ASP A 151 -2.18 14.15 8.37
N LEU A 152 -1.00 13.55 8.59
CA LEU A 152 0.13 14.22 9.23
C LEU A 152 0.88 15.12 8.25
N SER A 153 1.31 14.54 7.13
CA SER A 153 2.08 15.24 6.10
C SER A 153 2.05 14.47 4.78
N GLU A 154 2.06 15.19 3.67
CA GLU A 154 2.24 14.60 2.34
C GLU A 154 3.71 14.36 2.00
N ASN A 155 4.61 15.10 2.64
CA ASN A 155 6.05 15.07 2.40
C ASN A 155 6.81 14.15 3.34
N ILE A 156 6.43 14.17 4.64
CA ILE A 156 7.15 13.46 5.69
C ILE A 156 6.43 12.16 6.01
N TRP A 157 7.16 11.08 5.96
CA TRP A 157 6.69 9.79 6.42
C TRP A 157 7.69 9.19 7.41
N TYR A 158 7.18 8.65 8.50
CA TYR A 158 7.98 7.91 9.47
C TYR A 158 7.32 6.58 9.84
N LYS A 159 8.15 5.65 10.26
CA LYS A 159 7.75 4.40 10.90
C LYS A 159 8.68 4.13 12.07
N LEU A 160 8.10 3.87 13.22
CA LEU A 160 8.82 3.59 14.46
C LEU A 160 8.32 2.26 15.01
N TYR A 161 9.20 1.50 15.61
CA TYR A 161 8.81 0.37 16.45
C TYR A 161 9.76 0.13 17.60
N GLY A 162 9.21 -0.45 18.66
CA GLY A 162 9.94 -1.05 19.74
C GLY A 162 9.47 -2.49 19.96
N ALA A 163 10.38 -3.39 20.32
CA ALA A 163 10.07 -4.78 20.60
C ALA A 163 10.87 -5.30 21.79
N TYR A 164 10.28 -6.25 22.53
CA TYR A 164 10.92 -6.91 23.66
C TYR A 164 10.75 -8.41 23.53
N GLY A 165 11.81 -9.17 23.75
CA GLY A 165 11.81 -10.63 23.77
C GLY A 165 11.91 -11.16 25.20
N THR A 166 11.15 -12.19 25.52
CA THR A 166 11.07 -12.74 26.89
C THR A 166 12.24 -13.63 27.26
N ASN A 167 12.92 -14.28 26.29
CA ASN A 167 14.05 -15.15 26.56
C ASN A 167 15.38 -14.41 26.54
N ASP A 168 15.54 -13.50 25.57
CA ASP A 168 16.79 -12.77 25.45
C ASP A 168 16.82 -11.48 26.29
N GLU A 169 15.67 -11.11 26.88
CA GLU A 169 15.46 -9.94 27.74
C GLU A 169 15.99 -8.64 27.18
N LYS A 170 15.99 -8.52 25.81
CA LYS A 170 16.52 -7.38 25.11
C LYS A 170 15.43 -6.52 24.52
N PHE A 171 15.64 -5.22 24.59
CA PHE A 171 14.84 -4.25 23.86
C PHE A 171 15.45 -3.99 22.49
N LYS A 172 14.62 -4.06 21.46
CA LYS A 172 14.98 -3.83 20.07
C LYS A 172 14.13 -2.70 19.53
N TYR A 173 14.63 -1.98 18.55
CA TYR A 173 13.90 -0.88 17.96
C TYR A 173 14.33 -0.59 16.53
N GLY A 174 13.46 0.13 15.82
CA GLY A 174 13.79 0.63 14.50
C GLY A 174 13.05 1.92 14.19
N VAL A 175 13.70 2.74 13.39
CA VAL A 175 13.25 4.04 12.93
C VAL A 175 13.43 4.10 11.42
N GLU A 176 12.40 4.50 10.70
CA GLU A 176 12.47 4.80 9.29
C GLU A 176 11.87 6.18 9.06
N LEU A 177 12.62 7.02 8.37
CA LEU A 177 12.22 8.37 8.01
C LEU A 177 12.33 8.52 6.50
N ARG A 178 11.32 9.12 5.89
CA ARG A 178 11.31 9.44 4.46
C ARG A 178 10.83 10.88 4.27
N TYR A 179 11.49 11.58 3.38
CA TYR A 179 11.05 12.88 2.91
C TYR A 179 10.81 12.81 1.40
N LYS A 180 9.60 13.12 0.98
CA LYS A 180 9.18 13.15 -0.41
C LYS A 180 9.12 14.58 -0.88
N PHE A 181 9.88 14.90 -1.91
CA PHE A 181 9.79 16.18 -2.59
C PHE A 181 8.53 16.18 -3.47
N ILE A 182 7.65 17.15 -3.27
CA ILE A 182 6.47 17.30 -4.12
C ILE A 182 6.92 17.87 -5.46
N GLN A 183 6.58 17.18 -6.54
CA GLN A 183 6.83 17.61 -7.91
C GLN A 183 5.50 17.71 -8.64
N GLU A 184 5.35 18.69 -9.53
CA GLU A 184 4.13 18.94 -10.29
C GLU A 184 3.76 17.76 -11.19
N ASP A 185 4.76 17.06 -11.74
CA ASP A 185 4.58 15.94 -12.66
C ASP A 185 4.48 14.56 -11.97
N SER A 186 4.19 14.55 -10.66
CA SER A 186 3.96 13.34 -9.85
C SER A 186 5.09 12.30 -9.87
N LYS A 187 6.29 12.70 -10.32
CA LYS A 187 7.47 11.84 -10.31
C LYS A 187 7.95 11.57 -8.88
N ILE A 188 8.56 10.42 -8.69
CA ILE A 188 9.14 10.05 -7.41
C ILE A 188 10.45 10.81 -7.22
N HIS A 189 10.52 11.59 -6.14
CA HIS A 189 11.75 12.17 -5.66
C HIS A 189 11.73 12.11 -4.14
N GLU A 190 12.53 11.23 -3.56
CA GLU A 190 12.54 10.98 -2.12
C GLU A 190 13.94 10.70 -1.59
N ILE A 191 14.16 11.07 -0.34
CA ILE A 191 15.29 10.66 0.48
C ILE A 191 14.75 9.89 1.68
N GLY A 192 15.52 8.94 2.15
CA GLY A 192 15.15 8.16 3.34
C GLY A 192 16.34 7.71 4.14
N ALA A 193 16.10 7.52 5.43
CA ALA A 193 17.05 6.94 6.37
C ALA A 193 16.35 5.90 7.22
N ILE A 194 17.04 4.79 7.49
CA ILE A 194 16.56 3.67 8.27
C ILE A 194 17.62 3.34 9.30
N TYR A 195 17.23 3.20 10.54
CA TYR A 195 18.04 2.63 11.59
C TYR A 195 17.30 1.47 12.25
N LYS A 196 17.99 0.34 12.42
CA LYS A 196 17.46 -0.84 13.10
C LYS A 196 18.52 -1.41 14.07
N ASP A 197 18.10 -1.77 15.25
CA ASP A 197 18.87 -2.53 16.23
C ASP A 197 17.99 -3.72 16.63
N ASP A 198 18.12 -4.84 15.89
CA ASP A 198 17.15 -5.93 15.94
C ASP A 198 17.70 -7.23 15.35
N TYR A 199 16.99 -8.34 15.56
CA TYR A 199 17.25 -9.57 14.83
C TYR A 199 16.76 -9.50 13.39
N GLN A 200 17.53 -10.08 12.50
CA GLN A 200 17.21 -10.20 11.08
C GLN A 200 17.51 -11.61 10.61
N ARG A 201 16.74 -12.11 9.65
CA ARG A 201 17.09 -13.36 8.97
C ARG A 201 18.28 -13.13 8.05
N PHE A 202 19.28 -14.00 8.19
CA PHE A 202 20.48 -13.91 7.36
C PHE A 202 20.14 -14.11 5.86
N THR A 203 19.29 -15.08 5.56
CA THR A 203 18.87 -15.41 4.18
C THR A 203 17.98 -14.35 3.52
N LEU A 204 17.37 -13.45 4.32
CA LEU A 204 16.44 -12.42 3.84
C LEU A 204 16.96 -11.00 4.10
N ALA A 205 18.28 -10.84 4.15
CA ALA A 205 18.95 -9.61 4.59
C ALA A 205 18.52 -8.32 3.90
N ASN A 206 17.88 -8.39 2.72
CA ASN A 206 17.51 -7.24 1.92
C ASN A 206 16.01 -7.11 1.65
N THR A 207 15.17 -7.90 2.29
CA THR A 207 13.72 -7.88 2.08
C THR A 207 12.99 -7.42 3.32
N ASP A 208 11.87 -6.71 3.15
CA ASP A 208 10.94 -6.34 4.23
C ASP A 208 10.22 -7.58 4.83
N ALA A 209 10.69 -8.77 4.50
CA ALA A 209 10.11 -10.05 4.90
C ALA A 209 10.11 -10.28 6.42
N ASN A 210 10.95 -9.56 7.18
CA ASN A 210 10.89 -9.57 8.65
C ASN A 210 9.60 -8.95 9.20
N GLU A 211 8.83 -8.25 8.39
CA GLU A 211 7.53 -7.72 8.81
C GLU A 211 6.43 -8.81 8.86
N TYR A 212 6.68 -9.98 8.29
CA TYR A 212 5.69 -11.05 8.14
C TYR A 212 5.87 -12.22 9.12
N ASP A 213 6.63 -12.03 10.21
CA ASP A 213 6.74 -13.02 11.26
C ASP A 213 5.50 -13.00 12.18
N TYR A 214 4.37 -13.43 11.62
CA TYR A 214 3.13 -13.61 12.39
C TYR A 214 3.27 -14.74 13.40
N ILE A 215 2.59 -14.60 14.54
CA ILE A 215 2.52 -15.66 15.55
C ILE A 215 2.04 -16.99 14.93
N LEU A 216 1.14 -16.96 13.97
CA LEU A 216 0.68 -18.14 13.24
C LEU A 216 1.82 -18.84 12.49
N ASN A 217 2.77 -18.10 11.93
CA ASN A 217 3.92 -18.68 11.24
C ASN A 217 4.85 -19.41 12.23
N ALA A 218 4.98 -18.92 13.46
CA ALA A 218 5.78 -19.55 14.49
C ALA A 218 5.21 -20.92 14.90
N PHE A 219 3.89 -21.06 14.96
CA PHE A 219 3.23 -22.32 15.28
C PHE A 219 3.13 -23.29 14.09
N LEU A 220 3.01 -22.79 12.87
CA LEU A 220 2.81 -23.63 11.67
C LEU A 220 4.12 -24.10 11.04
N ARG A 221 5.24 -23.45 11.28
CA ARG A 221 6.54 -23.80 10.70
C ARG A 221 7.42 -24.55 11.69
N LYS A 222 7.62 -25.85 11.48
CA LYS A 222 8.46 -26.72 12.33
C LYS A 222 9.94 -26.29 12.44
N ASN A 223 10.48 -25.45 11.56
CA ASN A 223 11.89 -25.02 11.52
C ASN A 223 12.02 -23.50 11.26
N ALA A 224 11.05 -22.71 11.69
CA ALA A 224 11.14 -21.26 11.57
C ALA A 224 12.29 -20.73 12.43
N PHE A 225 13.14 -19.86 11.85
CA PHE A 225 14.05 -18.97 12.59
C PHE A 225 15.39 -19.54 13.08
N LYS A 226 15.98 -20.51 12.38
CA LYS A 226 17.34 -20.96 12.70
C LYS A 226 18.45 -20.02 12.20
N ASP A 227 18.11 -19.10 11.32
CA ASP A 227 19.02 -18.20 10.59
C ASP A 227 18.97 -16.74 11.05
N LEU A 228 18.59 -16.50 12.32
CA LEU A 228 18.55 -15.15 12.87
C LEU A 228 19.94 -14.67 13.29
N VAL A 229 20.27 -13.45 12.89
CA VAL A 229 21.46 -12.72 13.33
C VAL A 229 21.05 -11.39 13.95
N TYR A 230 21.77 -10.96 14.98
CA TYR A 230 21.54 -9.62 15.54
C TYR A 230 22.25 -8.58 14.69
N VAL A 231 21.53 -7.55 14.26
CA VAL A 231 22.04 -6.55 13.31
C VAL A 231 21.78 -5.15 13.83
N LYS A 232 22.82 -4.33 13.82
CA LYS A 232 22.69 -2.88 13.80
C LYS A 232 22.85 -2.42 12.38
N ASP A 233 21.77 -1.90 11.80
CA ASP A 233 21.70 -1.47 10.40
C ASP A 233 21.39 0.03 10.34
N PHE A 234 22.27 0.80 9.75
CA PHE A 234 22.01 2.16 9.36
C PHE A 234 22.07 2.25 7.84
N SER A 235 20.98 2.64 7.25
CA SER A 235 20.84 2.73 5.79
C SER A 235 20.29 4.10 5.43
N PHE A 236 20.79 4.66 4.35
CA PHE A 236 20.22 5.86 3.74
C PHE A 236 20.10 5.68 2.25
N TYR A 237 19.17 6.40 1.64
CA TYR A 237 18.99 6.36 0.20
C TYR A 237 18.43 7.67 -0.35
N HIS A 238 18.78 7.93 -1.62
CA HIS A 238 18.15 8.94 -2.47
C HIS A 238 17.59 8.26 -3.70
N LYS A 239 16.32 8.49 -3.99
CA LYS A 239 15.60 7.92 -5.13
C LYS A 239 14.97 9.02 -5.94
N LYS A 240 15.24 9.06 -7.24
CA LYS A 240 14.68 10.05 -8.15
C LYS A 240 14.27 9.43 -9.48
N GLU A 241 13.06 9.74 -9.90
CA GLU A 241 12.53 9.46 -11.22
C GLU A 241 12.79 10.68 -12.13
N TRP A 242 13.66 10.54 -13.11
CA TRP A 242 14.06 11.62 -14.01
C TRP A 242 13.05 11.79 -15.15
N ASN A 243 12.58 10.66 -15.67
CA ASN A 243 11.56 10.60 -16.71
C ASN A 243 10.83 9.26 -16.63
N SER A 244 9.90 9.01 -17.55
CA SER A 244 9.10 7.78 -17.59
C SER A 244 9.91 6.48 -17.77
N VAL A 245 11.17 6.58 -18.17
CA VAL A 245 12.05 5.43 -18.46
C VAL A 245 13.17 5.29 -17.45
N LEU A 246 13.70 6.41 -16.94
CA LEU A 246 14.89 6.45 -16.10
C LEU A 246 14.53 6.81 -14.65
N MET A 247 14.88 5.91 -13.74
CA MET A 247 14.83 6.13 -12.30
C MET A 247 16.19 5.74 -11.70
N SER A 248 16.75 6.60 -10.85
CA SER A 248 17.98 6.32 -10.10
C SER A 248 17.69 6.11 -8.63
N LYS A 249 18.41 5.18 -8.01
CA LYS A 249 18.45 5.00 -6.56
C LYS A 249 19.90 4.81 -6.14
N ILE A 250 20.37 5.72 -5.29
CA ILE A 250 21.69 5.65 -4.66
C ILE A 250 21.44 5.34 -3.19
N SER A 251 22.11 4.35 -2.64
CA SER A 251 21.96 3.97 -1.23
C SER A 251 23.30 3.60 -0.62
N GLY A 252 23.46 3.94 0.66
CA GLY A 252 24.56 3.49 1.51
C GLY A 252 24.01 2.70 2.68
N ASN A 253 24.69 1.62 3.07
CA ASN A 253 24.30 0.75 4.16
C ASN A 253 25.52 0.47 5.04
N PHE A 254 25.36 0.64 6.34
CA PHE A 254 26.34 0.29 7.37
C PHE A 254 25.72 -0.77 8.26
N LYS A 255 26.25 -1.98 8.23
CA LYS A 255 25.71 -3.11 8.99
C LYS A 255 26.76 -3.71 9.90
N GLN A 256 26.42 -3.84 11.16
CA GLN A 256 27.19 -4.58 12.15
C GLN A 256 26.41 -5.83 12.53
N TYR A 257 27.01 -7.00 12.29
CA TYR A 257 26.43 -8.28 12.64
C TYR A 257 27.03 -8.79 13.95
N LYS A 258 26.17 -9.35 14.81
CA LYS A 258 26.60 -10.09 16.00
C LYS A 258 26.06 -11.51 15.90
N THR A 259 26.94 -12.47 16.02
CA THR A 259 26.56 -13.87 16.10
C THR A 259 25.77 -14.14 17.38
N VAL A 260 24.74 -14.95 17.26
CA VAL A 260 23.99 -15.46 18.41
C VAL A 260 24.59 -16.80 18.77
N SER A 261 25.27 -16.87 19.91
CA SER A 261 25.91 -18.10 20.36
C SER A 261 24.89 -19.24 20.49
N GLY A 262 25.20 -20.37 19.86
CA GLY A 262 24.42 -21.61 19.95
C GLY A 262 23.54 -21.94 18.76
N LEU A 263 23.40 -21.06 17.73
CA LEU A 263 22.51 -21.29 16.59
C LEU A 263 23.18 -21.31 15.23
N ILE A 264 24.41 -20.82 15.09
CA ILE A 264 25.16 -20.84 13.84
C ILE A 264 26.56 -21.38 14.11
N GLU A 265 26.82 -22.64 13.77
CA GLU A 265 28.17 -23.14 13.54
C GLU A 265 28.62 -22.75 12.14
N PHE A 266 29.53 -21.78 12.01
CA PHE A 266 30.28 -21.60 10.80
C PHE A 266 31.31 -22.71 10.67
N LYS A 267 31.01 -23.79 9.95
CA LYS A 267 32.03 -24.68 9.44
C LYS A 267 32.77 -23.96 8.30
N SER A 268 33.91 -23.38 8.59
CA SER A 268 34.83 -23.02 7.53
C SER A 268 35.39 -24.33 6.95
N THR A 269 34.92 -24.73 5.80
CA THR A 269 35.63 -25.76 5.01
C THR A 269 36.80 -25.04 4.35
N GLN A 270 37.96 -25.09 5.00
CA GLN A 270 39.21 -24.86 4.32
C GLN A 270 39.41 -26.06 3.36
N THR A 271 39.21 -25.86 2.11
CA THR A 271 39.74 -26.75 1.06
C THR A 271 41.19 -26.36 0.83
N ASP A 272 42.09 -27.27 1.28
CA ASP A 272 43.50 -27.26 0.87
C ASP A 272 43.62 -27.43 -0.64
#